data_b854b3f77e3a7299a782f0541df96168
#
_entry.id   b854b3f77e3a7299a782f0541df96168
#
_cell.length_a   1.000
_cell.length_b   1.000
_cell.length_c   1.000
_cell.angle_alpha   90.00
_cell.angle_beta   90.00
_cell.angle_gamma   90.00
#
_symmetry.space_group_name_H-M   'P 1'
#
loop_
_entity.id
_entity.type
_entity.pdbx_description
1 polymer ?
#
loop_
_entity_poly.entity_id
_entity_poly.type
_entity_poly.pdbx_seq_one_letter_code
_entity_poly.pdbx_strand_id
1 'polypeptide(L)'
;MPNWCDNSVTLRNDDKSKIDALAAVLENKEDQQVLNHLRPNPAGEWQYDWSVANWGTKWDIGIIDWERRDDNEIWISFDSAWSPPTVIYDYLVEQGWDVDAVYHEPGMGYAGMYTNDGGDDYYEYDVTDPNFLDELPSDIIEFAGLEDSHREWMINQLEEEWGDAERTEWIDARVAPVRDGWYEVTTTGWDFTQFMEFKNGDWDSYNEVAKWREIGRAHV
;
A
#
# COMPACT_ATOMS: atom_id res chain seq x y z
N MET A 1 -9.63 8.91 -16.17
CA MET A 1 -9.67 8.83 -14.69
C MET A 1 -8.27 9.12 -14.21
N PRO A 2 -8.06 9.77 -13.07
CA PRO A 2 -6.72 9.90 -12.51
C PRO A 2 -6.26 8.53 -12.00
N ASN A 3 -4.95 8.33 -11.93
CA ASN A 3 -4.40 7.34 -11.03
C ASN A 3 -4.71 7.81 -9.60
N TRP A 4 -5.02 6.88 -8.72
CA TRP A 4 -5.26 7.17 -7.33
C TRP A 4 -4.02 6.84 -6.52
N CYS A 5 -3.66 7.74 -5.63
CA CYS A 5 -2.62 7.55 -4.64
C CYS A 5 -3.30 7.29 -3.30
N ASP A 6 -3.06 6.11 -2.76
CA ASP A 6 -3.51 5.71 -1.43
C ASP A 6 -2.64 6.40 -0.38
N ASN A 7 -3.25 6.92 0.67
CA ASN A 7 -2.55 7.64 1.71
C ASN A 7 -3.05 7.27 3.10
N SER A 8 -2.13 7.27 4.05
CA SER A 8 -2.42 7.22 5.48
C SER A 8 -1.62 8.31 6.18
N VAL A 9 -2.29 9.21 6.89
CA VAL A 9 -1.64 10.32 7.60
C VAL A 9 -2.07 10.36 9.04
N THR A 10 -1.12 10.59 9.94
CA THR A 10 -1.36 10.96 11.32
C THR A 10 -0.99 12.42 11.52
N LEU A 11 -1.97 13.22 11.93
CA LEU A 11 -1.82 14.64 12.21
C LEU A 11 -1.93 14.88 13.71
N ARG A 12 -0.92 15.56 14.29
CA ARG A 12 -0.89 15.92 15.71
C ARG A 12 -0.76 17.43 15.88
N ASN A 13 -1.40 17.98 16.91
CA ASN A 13 -1.23 19.39 17.28
C ASN A 13 -1.49 19.58 18.76
N ASP A 14 -0.65 20.40 19.43
CA ASP A 14 -0.81 20.74 20.83
C ASP A 14 -2.06 21.59 21.12
N ASP A 15 -2.56 22.31 20.10
CA ASP A 15 -3.80 23.04 20.17
C ASP A 15 -5.00 22.12 19.85
N LYS A 16 -5.63 21.60 20.92
CA LYS A 16 -6.83 20.75 20.81
C LYS A 16 -7.93 21.37 19.93
N SER A 17 -8.04 22.69 19.87
CA SER A 17 -9.08 23.35 19.07
C SER A 17 -8.92 23.13 17.58
N LYS A 18 -7.68 22.97 17.09
CA LYS A 18 -7.38 22.59 15.70
C LYS A 18 -7.81 21.15 15.40
N ILE A 19 -7.56 20.24 16.34
CA ILE A 19 -8.00 18.84 16.25
C ILE A 19 -9.53 18.75 16.26
N ASP A 20 -10.20 19.49 17.17
CA ASP A 20 -11.67 19.54 17.24
C ASP A 20 -12.27 20.09 15.93
N ALA A 21 -11.65 21.10 15.32
CA ALA A 21 -12.11 21.68 14.07
C ALA A 21 -11.94 20.71 12.90
N LEU A 22 -10.81 20.01 12.83
CA LEU A 22 -10.57 18.99 11.80
C LEU A 22 -11.53 17.80 11.94
N ALA A 23 -11.75 17.31 13.18
CA ALA A 23 -12.70 16.24 13.44
C ALA A 23 -14.12 16.63 12.98
N ALA A 24 -14.55 17.86 13.23
CA ALA A 24 -15.87 18.35 12.78
C ALA A 24 -16.02 18.34 11.24
N VAL A 25 -14.94 18.60 10.49
CA VAL A 25 -14.95 18.48 9.01
C VAL A 25 -15.07 17.01 8.59
N LEU A 26 -14.31 16.12 9.23
CA LEU A 26 -14.32 14.69 8.94
C LEU A 26 -15.68 14.02 9.28
N GLU A 27 -16.37 14.49 10.32
CA GLU A 27 -17.73 14.05 10.68
C GLU A 27 -18.79 14.47 9.65
N ASN A 28 -18.57 15.56 8.91
CA ASN A 28 -19.52 16.08 7.92
C ASN A 28 -19.43 15.34 6.60
N LYS A 29 -20.08 14.18 6.49
CA LYS A 29 -20.05 13.32 5.28
C LYS A 29 -20.60 13.97 4.00
N GLU A 30 -21.32 15.09 4.10
CA GLU A 30 -21.87 15.80 2.94
C GLU A 30 -20.88 16.77 2.29
N ASP A 31 -19.88 17.25 3.07
CA ASP A 31 -18.90 18.24 2.62
C ASP A 31 -17.55 18.06 3.35
N GLN A 32 -16.83 17.00 3.00
CA GLN A 32 -15.51 16.67 3.57
C GLN A 32 -14.39 17.37 2.79
N GLN A 33 -14.35 18.69 2.75
CA GLN A 33 -13.27 19.45 2.13
C GLN A 33 -12.10 19.62 3.11
N VAL A 34 -11.33 18.57 3.32
CA VAL A 34 -10.28 18.51 4.34
C VAL A 34 -9.10 19.40 3.99
N LEU A 35 -8.57 19.30 2.76
CA LEU A 35 -7.46 20.15 2.34
C LEU A 35 -7.86 21.61 2.29
N ASN A 36 -9.07 21.93 1.82
CA ASN A 36 -9.58 23.28 1.82
C ASN A 36 -9.84 23.84 3.23
N HIS A 37 -10.16 22.99 4.21
CA HIS A 37 -10.22 23.39 5.62
C HIS A 37 -8.84 23.70 6.18
N LEU A 38 -7.85 22.85 5.93
CA LEU A 38 -6.48 23.01 6.44
C LEU A 38 -5.72 24.17 5.79
N ARG A 39 -5.90 24.36 4.47
CA ARG A 39 -5.32 25.46 3.67
C ARG A 39 -6.34 25.95 2.66
N PRO A 40 -7.20 26.93 3.04
CA PRO A 40 -8.26 27.41 2.18
C PRO A 40 -7.73 28.08 0.90
N ASN A 41 -8.39 27.79 -0.25
CA ASN A 41 -8.16 28.55 -1.46
C ASN A 41 -8.75 29.97 -1.32
N PRO A 42 -7.94 31.03 -1.41
CA PRO A 42 -8.42 32.39 -1.23
C PRO A 42 -9.42 32.87 -2.31
N ALA A 43 -9.47 32.21 -3.47
CA ALA A 43 -10.45 32.50 -4.51
C ALA A 43 -11.87 32.00 -4.17
N GLY A 44 -12.02 31.12 -3.18
CA GLY A 44 -13.30 30.53 -2.78
C GLY A 44 -13.90 29.54 -3.79
N GLU A 45 -13.15 29.21 -4.85
CA GLU A 45 -13.53 28.24 -5.86
C GLU A 45 -12.32 27.36 -6.24
N TRP A 46 -12.58 26.14 -6.73
CA TRP A 46 -11.52 25.25 -7.16
C TRP A 46 -10.72 25.81 -8.34
N GLN A 47 -9.39 25.77 -8.24
CA GLN A 47 -8.45 26.15 -9.28
C GLN A 47 -7.30 25.13 -9.36
N TYR A 48 -7.15 24.50 -10.51
CA TYR A 48 -6.15 23.44 -10.72
C TYR A 48 -4.73 23.85 -10.32
N ASP A 49 -4.23 24.96 -10.89
CA ASP A 49 -2.85 25.41 -10.65
C ASP A 49 -2.62 25.77 -9.18
N TRP A 50 -3.64 26.36 -8.54
CA TRP A 50 -3.58 26.68 -7.12
C TRP A 50 -3.56 25.42 -6.26
N SER A 51 -4.42 24.44 -6.54
CA SER A 51 -4.50 23.17 -5.79
C SER A 51 -3.17 22.41 -5.86
N VAL A 52 -2.62 22.22 -7.06
CA VAL A 52 -1.33 21.56 -7.24
C VAL A 52 -0.20 22.29 -6.53
N ALA A 53 -0.15 23.63 -6.63
CA ALA A 53 0.91 24.44 -6.01
C ALA A 53 0.80 24.55 -4.48
N ASN A 54 -0.38 24.34 -3.88
CA ASN A 54 -0.62 24.57 -2.47
C ASN A 54 -1.01 23.31 -1.69
N TRP A 55 -1.61 22.32 -2.32
CA TRP A 55 -1.93 21.04 -1.70
C TRP A 55 -0.99 19.91 -2.15
N GLY A 56 -0.41 20.00 -3.37
CA GLY A 56 0.38 18.94 -4.00
C GLY A 56 -0.45 17.95 -4.79
N THR A 57 -1.78 18.06 -4.76
CA THR A 57 -2.72 17.22 -5.50
C THR A 57 -3.75 18.06 -6.26
N LYS A 58 -4.44 17.43 -7.20
CA LYS A 58 -5.34 18.12 -8.14
C LYS A 58 -6.57 18.71 -7.48
N TRP A 59 -7.22 17.99 -6.56
CA TRP A 59 -8.43 18.39 -5.84
C TRP A 59 -8.40 17.91 -4.39
N ASP A 60 -9.43 18.19 -3.62
CA ASP A 60 -9.52 17.71 -2.24
C ASP A 60 -9.57 16.18 -2.17
N ILE A 61 -9.20 15.61 -1.03
CA ILE A 61 -9.00 14.18 -0.84
C ILE A 61 -10.32 13.42 -0.66
N GLY A 62 -10.32 12.16 -1.10
CA GLY A 62 -11.43 11.24 -0.87
C GLY A 62 -11.22 10.44 0.42
N ILE A 63 -11.92 10.79 1.49
CA ILE A 63 -11.78 10.09 2.78
C ILE A 63 -12.31 8.66 2.68
N ILE A 64 -11.47 7.69 3.05
CA ILE A 64 -11.81 6.27 3.16
C ILE A 64 -12.22 5.96 4.61
N ASP A 65 -11.36 6.34 5.56
CA ASP A 65 -11.59 6.12 6.99
C ASP A 65 -10.84 7.16 7.81
N TRP A 66 -11.23 7.35 9.07
CA TRP A 66 -10.54 8.24 9.99
C TRP A 66 -10.84 7.88 11.44
N GLU A 67 -9.89 8.21 12.31
CA GLU A 67 -10.00 7.98 13.74
C GLU A 67 -9.39 9.15 14.52
N ARG A 68 -10.13 9.65 15.50
CA ARG A 68 -9.55 10.50 16.53
C ARG A 68 -8.96 9.60 17.61
N ARG A 69 -7.63 9.51 17.67
CA ARG A 69 -6.91 8.62 18.60
C ARG A 69 -6.82 9.19 20.02
N ASP A 70 -6.70 10.52 20.11
CA ASP A 70 -6.75 11.23 21.40
C ASP A 70 -7.15 12.72 21.23
N ASP A 71 -6.90 13.54 22.27
CA ASP A 71 -7.22 14.98 22.22
C ASP A 71 -6.34 15.77 21.25
N ASN A 72 -5.18 15.24 20.88
CA ASN A 72 -4.14 15.91 20.10
C ASN A 72 -3.78 15.18 18.80
N GLU A 73 -4.45 14.06 18.49
CA GLU A 73 -4.11 13.21 17.35
C GLU A 73 -5.34 12.76 16.55
N ILE A 74 -5.24 12.90 15.23
CA ILE A 74 -6.19 12.31 14.26
C ILE A 74 -5.39 11.52 13.21
N TRP A 75 -5.86 10.31 12.95
CA TRP A 75 -5.44 9.49 11.82
C TRP A 75 -6.48 9.55 10.71
N ILE A 76 -6.03 9.60 9.43
CA ILE A 76 -6.89 9.66 8.26
C ILE A 76 -6.31 8.75 7.17
N SER A 77 -7.16 7.88 6.59
CA SER A 77 -6.89 7.14 5.35
C SER A 77 -7.71 7.73 4.22
N PHE A 78 -7.07 7.98 3.06
CA PHE A 78 -7.72 8.67 1.96
C PHE A 78 -7.03 8.44 0.61
N ASP A 79 -7.79 8.72 -0.46
CA ASP A 79 -7.27 8.77 -1.83
C ASP A 79 -6.98 10.20 -2.27
N SER A 80 -5.87 10.40 -2.95
CA SER A 80 -5.53 11.65 -3.63
C SER A 80 -5.30 11.44 -5.13
N ALA A 81 -5.53 12.50 -5.92
CA ALA A 81 -5.43 12.41 -7.37
C ALA A 81 -3.99 12.59 -7.85
N TRP A 82 -3.40 11.51 -8.42
CA TRP A 82 -2.07 11.40 -9.05
C TRP A 82 -0.87 11.46 -8.11
N SER A 83 -0.97 12.15 -6.99
CA SER A 83 0.16 12.36 -6.08
C SER A 83 -0.30 12.55 -4.64
N PRO A 84 0.54 12.19 -3.65
CA PRO A 84 0.28 12.51 -2.26
C PRO A 84 0.28 14.03 -2.07
N PRO A 85 -0.44 14.57 -1.08
CA PRO A 85 -0.52 16.00 -0.85
C PRO A 85 0.67 16.53 -0.01
N THR A 86 1.92 16.21 -0.40
CA THR A 86 3.13 16.56 0.39
C THR A 86 3.34 18.07 0.54
N VAL A 87 2.89 18.86 -0.43
CA VAL A 87 2.99 20.34 -0.34
C VAL A 87 2.15 20.92 0.81
N ILE A 88 0.99 20.33 1.10
CA ILE A 88 0.22 20.77 2.27
C ILE A 88 0.85 20.26 3.57
N TYR A 89 1.54 19.13 3.56
CA TYR A 89 2.26 18.65 4.74
C TYR A 89 3.36 19.63 5.17
N ASP A 90 4.18 20.13 4.22
CA ASP A 90 5.15 21.18 4.49
C ASP A 90 4.50 22.43 5.11
N TYR A 91 3.38 22.86 4.54
CA TYR A 91 2.62 23.99 5.09
C TYR A 91 2.10 23.70 6.51
N LEU A 92 1.59 22.50 6.78
CA LEU A 92 1.09 22.13 8.11
C LEU A 92 2.20 22.11 9.15
N VAL A 93 3.38 21.60 8.81
CA VAL A 93 4.58 21.64 9.68
C VAL A 93 4.94 23.09 10.01
N GLU A 94 4.93 24.02 9.04
CA GLU A 94 5.15 25.44 9.27
C GLU A 94 4.08 26.07 10.20
N GLN A 95 2.85 25.50 10.22
CA GLN A 95 1.76 25.94 11.10
C GLN A 95 1.77 25.25 12.49
N GLY A 96 2.83 24.47 12.79
CA GLY A 96 3.03 23.80 14.06
C GLY A 96 2.25 22.49 14.22
N TRP A 97 1.90 21.84 13.11
CA TRP A 97 1.44 20.46 13.12
C TRP A 97 2.63 19.50 13.12
N ASP A 98 2.44 18.32 13.71
CA ASP A 98 3.28 17.17 13.51
C ASP A 98 2.58 16.25 12.51
N VAL A 99 3.28 15.91 11.42
CA VAL A 99 2.77 15.15 10.27
C VAL A 99 3.60 13.90 10.09
N ASP A 100 2.93 12.77 10.05
CA ASP A 100 3.51 11.45 9.78
C ASP A 100 2.61 10.76 8.77
N ALA A 101 3.12 10.51 7.56
CA ALA A 101 2.34 9.96 6.47
C ALA A 101 3.10 8.88 5.70
N VAL A 102 2.33 7.93 5.17
CA VAL A 102 2.77 6.95 4.17
C VAL A 102 1.81 7.00 2.99
N TYR A 103 2.34 6.84 1.79
CA TYR A 103 1.55 6.87 0.56
C TYR A 103 2.03 5.85 -0.47
N HIS A 104 1.13 5.47 -1.38
CA HIS A 104 1.39 4.51 -2.44
C HIS A 104 0.57 4.84 -3.70
N GLU A 105 1.21 4.91 -4.86
CA GLU A 105 0.56 5.04 -6.17
C GLU A 105 0.96 3.84 -7.06
N PRO A 106 0.10 2.80 -7.14
CA PRO A 106 0.44 1.55 -7.83
C PRO A 106 0.51 1.70 -9.36
N GLY A 107 -0.17 2.68 -9.95
CA GLY A 107 -0.23 2.84 -11.40
C GLY A 107 1.07 3.32 -12.02
N MET A 108 1.88 4.07 -11.27
CA MET A 108 3.21 4.54 -11.68
C MET A 108 4.34 3.82 -10.94
N GLY A 109 4.02 2.96 -9.97
CA GLY A 109 4.99 2.18 -9.22
C GLY A 109 5.84 3.04 -8.29
N TYR A 110 5.22 3.89 -7.47
CA TYR A 110 5.95 4.62 -6.45
C TYR A 110 5.23 4.65 -5.10
N ALA A 111 6.00 4.80 -4.05
CA ALA A 111 5.54 4.94 -2.69
C ALA A 111 6.48 5.87 -1.90
N GLY A 112 6.07 6.28 -0.72
CA GLY A 112 6.94 7.09 0.13
C GLY A 112 6.39 7.32 1.51
N MET A 113 7.22 7.99 2.33
CA MET A 113 6.89 8.40 3.69
C MET A 113 7.22 9.87 3.86
N TYR A 114 6.40 10.56 4.64
CA TYR A 114 6.63 11.96 5.02
C TYR A 114 6.69 12.07 6.54
N THR A 115 7.72 12.75 7.03
CA THR A 115 7.88 13.07 8.45
C THR A 115 8.35 14.52 8.62
N ASN A 116 8.07 15.12 9.79
CA ASN A 116 8.50 16.50 10.09
C ASN A 116 10.02 16.72 9.96
N ASP A 117 10.82 15.75 10.38
CA ASP A 117 12.26 15.87 10.43
C ASP A 117 12.96 15.43 9.13
N GLY A 118 12.35 14.47 8.41
CA GLY A 118 12.90 13.88 7.18
C GLY A 118 12.36 14.50 5.90
N GLY A 119 11.19 15.15 5.97
CA GLY A 119 10.48 15.58 4.76
C GLY A 119 9.87 14.39 4.02
N ASP A 120 9.93 14.41 2.69
CA ASP A 120 9.36 13.39 1.81
C ASP A 120 10.45 12.42 1.32
N ASP A 121 10.41 11.19 1.80
CA ASP A 121 11.25 10.07 1.36
C ASP A 121 10.48 9.29 0.27
N TYR A 122 10.85 9.51 -0.99
CA TYR A 122 10.19 8.97 -2.18
C TYR A 122 10.96 7.78 -2.78
N TYR A 123 10.25 6.73 -3.16
CA TYR A 123 10.78 5.50 -3.74
C TYR A 123 10.00 5.12 -5.00
N GLU A 124 10.71 4.91 -6.12
CA GLU A 124 10.16 4.22 -7.29
C GLU A 124 10.50 2.73 -7.20
N TYR A 125 9.58 1.87 -7.65
CA TYR A 125 9.80 0.44 -7.65
C TYR A 125 9.23 -0.21 -8.91
N ASP A 126 9.77 -1.37 -9.27
CA ASP A 126 9.28 -2.22 -10.36
C ASP A 126 8.99 -3.61 -9.81
N VAL A 127 7.72 -4.01 -9.75
CA VAL A 127 7.30 -5.33 -9.25
C VAL A 127 7.88 -6.51 -10.06
N THR A 128 8.42 -6.24 -11.25
CA THR A 128 9.08 -7.25 -12.10
C THR A 128 10.55 -7.48 -11.72
N ASP A 129 11.15 -6.61 -10.91
CA ASP A 129 12.46 -6.84 -10.32
C ASP A 129 12.32 -7.78 -9.11
N PRO A 130 12.93 -8.97 -9.11
CA PRO A 130 12.81 -9.93 -8.02
C PRO A 130 13.36 -9.41 -6.67
N ASN A 131 14.15 -8.35 -6.67
CA ASN A 131 14.79 -7.80 -5.47
C ASN A 131 14.21 -6.45 -5.03
N PHE A 132 13.15 -5.95 -5.69
CA PHE A 132 12.66 -4.59 -5.39
C PHE A 132 12.22 -4.39 -3.93
N LEU A 133 11.77 -5.44 -3.25
CA LEU A 133 11.41 -5.38 -1.83
C LEU A 133 12.61 -5.11 -0.92
N ASP A 134 13.82 -5.52 -1.30
CA ASP A 134 15.03 -5.29 -0.53
C ASP A 134 15.46 -3.81 -0.50
N GLU A 135 14.93 -3.01 -1.44
CA GLU A 135 15.25 -1.59 -1.59
C GLU A 135 14.24 -0.66 -0.89
N LEU A 136 13.14 -1.22 -0.38
CA LEU A 136 12.04 -0.46 0.22
C LEU A 136 12.01 -0.60 1.76
N PRO A 137 11.64 0.46 2.48
CA PRO A 137 11.33 0.37 3.90
C PRO A 137 10.17 -0.59 4.20
N SER A 138 10.28 -1.33 5.32
CA SER A 138 9.25 -2.28 5.76
C SER A 138 7.85 -1.67 5.89
N ASP A 139 7.78 -0.43 6.37
CA ASP A 139 6.52 0.28 6.59
C ASP A 139 5.79 0.58 5.27
N ILE A 140 6.55 0.86 4.20
CA ILE A 140 6.02 1.02 2.84
C ILE A 140 5.53 -0.33 2.30
N ILE A 141 6.34 -1.39 2.47
CA ILE A 141 6.00 -2.74 1.99
C ILE A 141 4.69 -3.20 2.62
N GLU A 142 4.56 -3.03 3.95
CA GLU A 142 3.36 -3.41 4.69
C GLU A 142 2.14 -2.57 4.27
N PHE A 143 2.29 -1.22 4.25
CA PHE A 143 1.20 -0.31 3.87
C PHE A 143 0.65 -0.57 2.47
N ALA A 144 1.54 -0.76 1.51
CA ALA A 144 1.18 -0.95 0.10
C ALA A 144 0.85 -2.41 -0.27
N GLY A 145 1.03 -3.38 0.65
CA GLY A 145 0.81 -4.80 0.40
C GLY A 145 1.71 -5.35 -0.71
N LEU A 146 2.96 -4.88 -0.78
CA LEU A 146 3.84 -5.17 -1.92
C LEU A 146 4.32 -6.62 -1.94
N GLU A 147 4.42 -7.29 -0.80
CA GLU A 147 4.74 -8.72 -0.74
C GLU A 147 3.67 -9.55 -1.45
N ASP A 148 2.39 -9.28 -1.16
CA ASP A 148 1.27 -9.99 -1.79
C ASP A 148 1.19 -9.69 -3.29
N SER A 149 1.40 -8.41 -3.68
CA SER A 149 1.41 -7.98 -5.08
C SER A 149 2.53 -8.63 -5.87
N HIS A 150 3.74 -8.73 -5.29
CA HIS A 150 4.87 -9.42 -5.90
C HIS A 150 4.61 -10.92 -6.02
N ARG A 151 4.06 -11.53 -4.98
CA ARG A 151 3.68 -12.95 -5.00
C ARG A 151 2.66 -13.23 -6.10
N GLU A 152 1.61 -12.41 -6.23
CA GLU A 152 0.59 -12.55 -7.27
C GLU A 152 1.21 -12.42 -8.67
N TRP A 153 2.10 -11.44 -8.87
CA TRP A 153 2.83 -11.29 -10.11
C TRP A 153 3.69 -12.53 -10.42
N MET A 154 4.44 -13.04 -9.46
CA MET A 154 5.24 -14.26 -9.60
C MET A 154 4.39 -15.47 -9.98
N ILE A 155 3.23 -15.65 -9.33
CA ILE A 155 2.29 -16.73 -9.65
C ILE A 155 1.80 -16.60 -11.09
N ASN A 156 1.42 -15.41 -11.55
CA ASN A 156 0.98 -15.18 -12.92
C ASN A 156 2.09 -15.50 -13.94
N GLN A 157 3.35 -15.15 -13.65
CA GLN A 157 4.48 -15.53 -14.52
C GLN A 157 4.67 -17.05 -14.59
N LEU A 158 4.55 -17.74 -13.45
CA LEU A 158 4.63 -19.19 -13.39
C LEU A 158 3.48 -19.87 -14.17
N GLU A 159 2.28 -19.32 -14.10
CA GLU A 159 1.13 -19.81 -14.86
C GLU A 159 1.32 -19.63 -16.37
N GLU A 160 1.86 -18.49 -16.81
CA GLU A 160 2.18 -18.24 -18.21
C GLU A 160 3.28 -19.18 -18.73
N GLU A 161 4.34 -19.36 -17.95
CA GLU A 161 5.49 -20.19 -18.34
C GLU A 161 5.17 -21.69 -18.27
N TRP A 162 4.43 -22.12 -17.24
CA TRP A 162 4.26 -23.55 -16.93
C TRP A 162 2.82 -24.05 -17.06
N GLY A 163 1.89 -23.23 -17.55
CA GLY A 163 0.47 -23.60 -17.68
C GLY A 163 0.24 -24.93 -18.38
N ASP A 164 1.00 -25.20 -19.45
CA ASP A 164 0.95 -26.42 -20.25
C ASP A 164 2.05 -27.46 -19.89
N ALA A 165 2.87 -27.20 -18.86
CA ALA A 165 3.94 -28.10 -18.49
C ALA A 165 3.39 -29.43 -17.90
N GLU A 166 4.15 -30.53 -18.11
CA GLU A 166 3.84 -31.81 -17.49
C GLU A 166 3.94 -31.69 -15.95
N ARG A 167 2.97 -32.27 -15.24
CA ARG A 167 2.95 -32.31 -13.78
C ARG A 167 3.21 -33.70 -13.29
N THR A 168 3.89 -33.81 -12.15
CA THR A 168 4.02 -35.09 -11.45
C THR A 168 2.69 -35.52 -10.82
N GLU A 169 2.63 -36.75 -10.32
CA GLU A 169 1.53 -37.17 -9.45
C GLU A 169 1.52 -36.36 -8.16
N TRP A 170 0.32 -36.23 -7.58
CA TRP A 170 0.15 -35.56 -6.29
C TRP A 170 0.86 -36.31 -5.15
N ILE A 171 1.66 -35.58 -4.39
CA ILE A 171 2.37 -36.07 -3.22
C ILE A 171 1.68 -35.54 -1.96
N ASP A 172 1.48 -36.39 -0.97
CA ASP A 172 0.93 -36.01 0.34
C ASP A 172 1.90 -35.02 1.06
N ALA A 173 1.38 -33.97 1.65
CA ALA A 173 2.19 -32.92 2.28
C ALA A 173 3.01 -33.41 3.49
N ARG A 174 2.70 -34.60 4.04
CA ARG A 174 3.56 -35.26 5.04
C ARG A 174 4.94 -35.63 4.49
N VAL A 175 5.09 -35.68 3.18
CA VAL A 175 6.37 -35.84 2.51
C VAL A 175 6.75 -34.46 1.97
N ALA A 176 7.74 -33.81 2.60
CA ALA A 176 8.20 -32.50 2.17
C ALA A 176 8.91 -32.56 0.80
N PRO A 177 8.87 -31.47 -0.01
CA PRO A 177 9.71 -31.34 -1.17
C PRO A 177 11.20 -31.51 -0.85
N VAL A 178 11.94 -32.08 -1.78
CA VAL A 178 13.39 -32.35 -1.60
C VAL A 178 14.24 -31.08 -1.85
N ARG A 179 13.68 -30.10 -2.53
CA ARG A 179 14.36 -28.85 -2.92
C ARG A 179 13.46 -27.67 -2.63
N ASP A 180 14.09 -26.53 -2.39
CA ASP A 180 13.41 -25.24 -2.41
C ASP A 180 12.92 -24.94 -3.82
N GLY A 181 11.77 -24.29 -3.96
CA GLY A 181 11.18 -23.92 -5.24
C GLY A 181 9.67 -23.77 -5.21
N TRP A 182 9.11 -23.49 -6.37
CA TRP A 182 7.67 -23.33 -6.55
C TRP A 182 7.01 -24.66 -6.92
N TYR A 183 5.86 -24.91 -6.32
CA TYR A 183 5.10 -26.15 -6.49
C TYR A 183 3.61 -25.83 -6.65
N GLU A 184 2.92 -26.66 -7.41
CA GLU A 184 1.46 -26.62 -7.41
C GLU A 184 0.95 -27.38 -6.19
N VAL A 185 0.09 -26.73 -5.39
CA VAL A 185 -0.40 -27.28 -4.12
C VAL A 185 -1.92 -27.27 -4.03
N THR A 186 -2.45 -28.13 -3.17
CA THR A 186 -3.81 -28.00 -2.62
C THR A 186 -3.71 -27.76 -1.12
N THR A 187 -4.58 -26.93 -0.58
CA THR A 187 -4.62 -26.62 0.85
C THR A 187 -5.82 -27.31 1.52
N THR A 188 -5.73 -27.51 2.84
CA THR A 188 -6.83 -28.10 3.61
C THR A 188 -8.04 -27.16 3.61
N GLY A 189 -9.20 -27.69 3.17
CA GLY A 189 -10.47 -26.94 3.16
C GLY A 189 -10.80 -26.17 1.88
N TRP A 190 -9.95 -26.25 0.84
CA TRP A 190 -10.17 -25.60 -0.45
C TRP A 190 -10.05 -26.59 -1.60
N ASP A 191 -10.95 -26.52 -2.57
CA ASP A 191 -11.01 -27.44 -3.73
C ASP A 191 -10.26 -26.92 -4.98
N PHE A 192 -9.40 -25.92 -4.84
CA PHE A 192 -8.61 -25.39 -5.96
C PHE A 192 -7.12 -25.59 -5.74
N THR A 193 -6.37 -25.58 -6.83
CA THR A 193 -4.91 -25.64 -6.84
C THR A 193 -4.34 -24.22 -6.91
N GLN A 194 -3.18 -24.01 -6.30
CA GLN A 194 -2.44 -22.76 -6.34
C GLN A 194 -0.94 -23.03 -6.37
N PHE A 195 -0.14 -22.02 -6.73
CA PHE A 195 1.31 -22.11 -6.63
C PHE A 195 1.76 -21.61 -5.25
N MET A 196 2.72 -22.31 -4.66
CA MET A 196 3.36 -21.92 -3.40
C MET A 196 4.86 -22.18 -3.45
N GLU A 197 5.63 -21.29 -2.84
CA GLU A 197 7.05 -21.49 -2.63
C GLU A 197 7.27 -22.41 -1.42
N PHE A 198 8.17 -23.40 -1.61
CA PHE A 198 8.74 -24.18 -0.50
C PHE A 198 10.18 -23.72 -0.32
N LYS A 199 10.53 -23.21 0.86
CA LYS A 199 11.85 -22.64 1.13
C LYS A 199 12.30 -22.92 2.54
N ASN A 200 13.57 -23.32 2.70
CA ASN A 200 14.15 -23.62 4.01
C ASN A 200 13.39 -24.67 4.83
N GLY A 201 12.68 -25.57 4.17
CA GLY A 201 11.96 -26.66 4.81
C GLY A 201 10.50 -26.34 5.17
N ASP A 202 9.98 -25.20 4.76
CA ASP A 202 8.61 -24.78 5.06
C ASP A 202 7.91 -24.20 3.82
N TRP A 203 6.57 -24.16 3.86
CA TRP A 203 5.72 -23.57 2.84
C TRP A 203 5.46 -22.09 3.17
N ASP A 204 5.61 -21.24 2.17
CA ASP A 204 5.21 -19.85 2.30
C ASP A 204 3.69 -19.69 2.19
N SER A 205 2.99 -20.03 3.28
CA SER A 205 1.53 -20.02 3.33
C SER A 205 0.99 -19.92 4.75
N TYR A 206 -0.12 -19.19 4.90
CA TYR A 206 -0.96 -19.21 6.11
C TYR A 206 -1.89 -20.43 6.17
N ASN A 207 -2.03 -21.17 5.07
CA ASN A 207 -2.91 -22.33 4.98
C ASN A 207 -2.08 -23.62 4.99
N GLU A 208 -2.61 -24.65 5.66
CA GLU A 208 -1.98 -25.96 5.69
C GLU A 208 -2.03 -26.62 4.30
N VAL A 209 -0.86 -26.88 3.70
CA VAL A 209 -0.76 -27.63 2.44
C VAL A 209 -1.17 -29.06 2.68
N ALA A 210 -2.11 -29.56 1.86
CA ALA A 210 -2.59 -30.95 1.93
C ALA A 210 -1.84 -31.89 0.99
N LYS A 211 -1.55 -31.40 -0.24
CA LYS A 211 -0.79 -32.11 -1.27
C LYS A 211 -0.02 -31.14 -2.12
N TRP A 212 1.05 -31.62 -2.72
CA TRP A 212 1.86 -30.86 -3.68
C TRP A 212 2.28 -31.74 -4.85
N ARG A 213 2.70 -31.11 -5.95
CA ARG A 213 3.34 -31.77 -7.10
C ARG A 213 4.32 -30.83 -7.80
N GLU A 214 5.32 -31.42 -8.42
CA GLU A 214 6.27 -30.67 -9.26
C GLU A 214 5.64 -30.29 -10.60
N ILE A 215 6.03 -29.12 -11.12
CA ILE A 215 5.66 -28.62 -12.42
C ILE A 215 6.88 -28.68 -13.33
N GLY A 216 6.77 -29.47 -14.39
CA GLY A 216 7.86 -29.66 -15.33
C GLY A 216 9.08 -30.37 -14.74
N ARG A 217 10.12 -30.53 -15.54
CA ARG A 217 11.43 -30.91 -15.01
C ARG A 217 12.02 -29.65 -14.37
N ALA A 218 12.23 -29.68 -13.07
CA ALA A 218 12.96 -28.64 -12.36
C ALA A 218 14.21 -28.24 -13.16
N HIS A 219 14.17 -27.07 -13.79
CA HIS A 219 15.37 -26.51 -14.36
C HIS A 219 16.25 -26.04 -13.22
N VAL A 220 17.39 -26.69 -13.12
CA VAL A 220 18.54 -26.38 -12.26
C VAL A 220 19.09 -24.99 -12.62
#